data_f79781145c5a7423f416cc07f1f27c64
#
_entry.id   f79781145c5a7423f416cc07f1f27c64
#
_cell.length_a   1.000
_cell.length_b   1.000
_cell.length_c   1.000
_cell.angle_alpha   90.00
_cell.angle_beta   90.00
_cell.angle_gamma   90.00
#
_symmetry.space_group_name_H-M   'P 1'
#
loop_
_entity.id
_entity.type
_entity.pdbx_description
1 polymer ?
#
loop_
_entity_poly.entity_id
_entity_poly.type
_entity_poly.pdbx_seq_one_letter_code
_entity_poly.pdbx_strand_id
1 'polypeptide(L)'
;MNNKLPSDLREAESNVYESIQSYFSSNSQQSFLSINLRFEGLRINPIIFRLSNKLTEIKFDNILLWADAGGAALAKRDNPELANKIFTFKEFINSTDLLNSVLLVCSPQPYDIEMFEQVCSHTNSTVIMINGKLEDPIVGIGSVGREMRKRFAEKWEVLYFVQPLFMVAL
;
A
#
# COMPACT_ATOMS: atom_id res chain seq x y z
N MET A 1 -11.38 -6.46 18.33
CA MET A 1 -11.53 -5.51 17.22
C MET A 1 -12.65 -4.53 17.52
N ASN A 2 -12.34 -3.25 17.58
CA ASN A 2 -13.37 -2.24 17.75
C ASN A 2 -14.16 -2.12 16.44
N ASN A 3 -15.36 -2.68 16.38
CA ASN A 3 -16.26 -2.59 15.23
C ASN A 3 -16.91 -1.20 15.08
N LYS A 4 -16.37 -0.19 15.74
CA LYS A 4 -16.88 1.16 15.63
C LYS A 4 -16.31 1.84 14.38
N LEU A 5 -17.16 2.39 13.55
CA LEU A 5 -16.74 3.20 12.40
C LEU A 5 -15.94 4.41 12.90
N PRO A 6 -14.83 4.75 12.23
CA PRO A 6 -14.06 5.92 12.59
C PRO A 6 -14.87 7.21 12.35
N SER A 7 -14.74 8.16 13.25
CA SER A 7 -15.45 9.44 13.15
C SER A 7 -14.80 10.39 12.13
N ASP A 8 -13.51 10.23 11.90
CA ASP A 8 -12.73 11.06 10.99
C ASP A 8 -11.51 10.30 10.44
N LEU A 9 -10.75 10.96 9.57
CA LEU A 9 -9.53 10.38 8.98
C LEU A 9 -8.46 10.06 10.03
N ARG A 10 -8.33 10.86 11.07
CA ARG A 10 -7.34 10.64 12.13
C ARG A 10 -7.62 9.35 12.88
N GLU A 11 -8.87 9.10 13.22
CA GLU A 11 -9.29 7.86 13.86
C GLU A 11 -9.11 6.67 12.91
N ALA A 12 -9.43 6.81 11.63
CA ALA A 12 -9.19 5.79 10.62
C ALA A 12 -7.71 5.43 10.51
N GLU A 13 -6.82 6.41 10.50
CA GLU A 13 -5.37 6.21 10.45
C GLU A 13 -4.85 5.51 11.71
N SER A 14 -5.37 5.87 12.89
CA SER A 14 -5.06 5.17 14.15
C SER A 14 -5.49 3.70 14.10
N ASN A 15 -6.67 3.41 13.55
CA ASN A 15 -7.16 2.06 13.38
C ASN A 15 -6.30 1.24 12.40
N VAL A 16 -5.82 1.86 11.34
CA VAL A 16 -4.86 1.24 10.40
C VAL A 16 -3.60 0.83 11.14
N TYR A 17 -3.04 1.72 11.93
CA TYR A 17 -1.83 1.44 12.70
C TYR A 17 -2.03 0.29 13.69
N GLU A 18 -3.12 0.28 14.43
CA GLU A 18 -3.47 -0.80 15.35
C GLU A 18 -3.64 -2.14 14.61
N SER A 19 -4.25 -2.13 13.43
CA SER A 19 -4.42 -3.32 12.59
C SER A 19 -3.08 -3.88 12.12
N ILE A 20 -2.15 -3.01 11.70
CA ILE A 20 -0.80 -3.41 11.32
C ILE A 20 -0.05 -4.01 12.51
N GLN A 21 -0.10 -3.35 13.64
CA GLN A 21 0.58 -3.80 14.86
C GLN A 21 0.06 -5.16 15.34
N SER A 22 -1.25 -5.36 15.35
CA SER A 22 -1.88 -6.64 15.69
C SER A 22 -1.48 -7.74 14.72
N TYR A 23 -1.45 -7.42 13.43
CA TYR A 23 -1.08 -8.38 12.40
C TYR A 23 0.36 -8.88 12.59
N PHE A 24 1.31 -7.97 12.75
CA PHE A 24 2.73 -8.32 12.93
C PHE A 24 3.01 -9.01 14.26
N SER A 25 2.19 -8.81 15.28
CA SER A 25 2.31 -9.53 16.56
C SER A 25 1.93 -11.00 16.43
N SER A 26 1.08 -11.36 15.47
CA SER A 26 0.52 -12.72 15.30
C SER A 26 1.11 -13.48 14.12
N ASN A 27 1.72 -12.80 13.15
CA ASN A 27 2.15 -13.37 11.88
C ASN A 27 3.61 -13.04 11.61
N SER A 28 4.41 -14.08 11.37
CA SER A 28 5.84 -13.96 11.06
C SER A 28 6.17 -14.27 9.59
N GLN A 29 5.16 -14.66 8.79
CA GLN A 29 5.35 -15.04 7.40
C GLN A 29 5.15 -13.85 6.45
N GLN A 30 5.76 -13.93 5.28
CA GLN A 30 5.50 -13.00 4.18
C GLN A 30 4.02 -12.96 3.85
N SER A 31 3.47 -11.76 3.73
CA SER A 31 2.06 -11.54 3.45
C SER A 31 1.86 -10.38 2.47
N PHE A 32 0.74 -10.41 1.78
CA PHE A 32 0.29 -9.34 0.88
C PHE A 32 -0.98 -8.73 1.46
N LEU A 33 -0.85 -7.51 1.99
CA LEU A 33 -1.90 -6.82 2.73
C LEU A 33 -2.37 -5.58 1.98
N SER A 34 -3.65 -5.31 2.01
CA SER A 34 -4.22 -4.09 1.44
C SER A 34 -4.87 -3.21 2.50
N ILE A 35 -4.64 -1.92 2.40
CA ILE A 35 -5.27 -0.87 3.19
C ILE A 35 -5.99 0.07 2.24
N ASN A 36 -7.27 0.30 2.49
CA ASN A 36 -8.11 1.15 1.66
C ASN A 36 -8.78 2.23 2.50
N LEU A 37 -8.35 3.47 2.28
CA LEU A 37 -8.90 4.68 2.85
C LEU A 37 -9.56 5.48 1.73
N ARG A 38 -10.85 5.28 1.52
CA ARG A 38 -11.61 5.84 0.39
C ARG A 38 -12.30 7.15 0.76
N PHE A 39 -11.54 8.13 1.23
CA PHE A 39 -12.02 9.48 1.49
C PHE A 39 -11.83 10.36 0.26
N GLU A 40 -12.83 11.18 -0.05
CA GLU A 40 -12.72 12.15 -1.14
C GLU A 40 -11.64 13.19 -0.85
N GLY A 41 -10.81 13.49 -1.86
CA GLY A 41 -9.73 14.48 -1.74
C GLY A 41 -8.57 14.06 -0.84
N LEU A 42 -8.48 12.79 -0.48
CA LEU A 42 -7.42 12.29 0.40
C LEU A 42 -6.04 12.47 -0.21
N ARG A 43 -5.16 13.11 0.55
CA ARG A 43 -3.72 13.14 0.25
C ARG A 43 -3.06 11.92 0.90
N ILE A 44 -2.65 10.97 0.09
CA ILE A 44 -2.12 9.70 0.58
C ILE A 44 -0.67 9.78 1.09
N ASN A 45 0.16 10.64 0.51
CA ASN A 45 1.57 10.72 0.86
C ASN A 45 1.81 11.01 2.35
N PRO A 46 1.15 12.00 2.99
CA PRO A 46 1.34 12.23 4.42
C PRO A 46 1.00 11.01 5.29
N ILE A 47 0.00 10.23 4.89
CA ILE A 47 -0.42 9.03 5.61
C ILE A 47 0.66 7.96 5.51
N ILE A 48 1.20 7.74 4.32
CA ILE A 48 2.28 6.77 4.10
C ILE A 48 3.53 7.15 4.90
N PHE A 49 3.88 8.43 4.94
CA PHE A 49 5.02 8.92 5.71
C PHE A 49 4.84 8.65 7.22
N ARG A 50 3.64 8.91 7.75
CA ARG A 50 3.35 8.62 9.16
C ARG A 50 3.35 7.12 9.46
N LEU A 51 2.83 6.29 8.56
CA LEU A 51 2.90 4.83 8.69
C LEU A 51 4.33 4.34 8.69
N SER A 52 5.18 4.85 7.80
CA SER A 52 6.61 4.52 7.77
C SER A 52 7.28 4.83 9.11
N ASN A 53 7.04 6.02 9.65
CA ASN A 53 7.58 6.42 10.95
C ASN A 53 7.10 5.51 12.08
N LYS A 54 5.81 5.15 12.09
CA LYS A 54 5.23 4.22 13.06
C LYS A 54 5.85 2.83 13.00
N LEU A 55 6.05 2.29 11.80
CA LEU A 55 6.73 1.01 11.61
C LEU A 55 8.17 1.06 12.13
N THR A 56 8.87 2.16 11.89
CA THR A 56 10.22 2.38 12.41
C THR A 56 10.25 2.41 13.93
N GLU A 57 9.28 3.09 14.57
CA GLU A 57 9.15 3.13 16.03
C GLU A 57 8.99 1.74 16.66
N ILE A 58 8.27 0.84 15.99
CA ILE A 58 8.12 -0.57 16.44
C ILE A 58 9.19 -1.50 15.87
N LYS A 59 10.28 -0.94 15.33
CA LYS A 59 11.48 -1.64 14.86
C LYS A 59 11.27 -2.53 13.63
N PHE A 60 10.30 -2.22 12.78
CA PHE A 60 10.18 -2.81 11.47
C PHE A 60 10.89 -1.94 10.43
N ASP A 61 11.94 -2.47 9.86
CA ASP A 61 12.59 -1.84 8.71
C ASP A 61 11.63 -1.80 7.54
N ASN A 62 11.48 -0.62 6.93
CA ASN A 62 10.49 -0.42 5.88
C ASN A 62 10.99 0.55 4.82
N ILE A 63 10.47 0.38 3.61
CA ILE A 63 10.70 1.27 2.47
C ILE A 63 9.36 1.63 1.82
N LEU A 64 9.38 2.73 1.09
CA LEU A 64 8.20 3.29 0.44
C LEU A 64 8.40 3.23 -1.07
N LEU A 65 7.41 2.67 -1.78
CA LEU A 65 7.49 2.45 -3.22
C LEU A 65 6.40 3.22 -3.97
N TRP A 66 6.82 3.90 -5.02
CA TRP A 66 5.97 4.50 -6.03
C TRP A 66 6.19 3.81 -7.37
N ALA A 67 5.13 3.69 -8.17
CA ALA A 67 5.22 3.04 -9.46
C ALA A 67 6.09 3.83 -10.46
N ASP A 68 6.08 5.16 -10.35
CA ASP A 68 6.75 6.03 -11.30
C ASP A 68 7.75 7.01 -10.64
N ALA A 69 8.69 7.47 -11.46
CA ALA A 69 9.75 8.37 -11.01
C ALA A 69 9.22 9.75 -10.56
N GLY A 70 8.14 10.23 -11.17
CA GLY A 70 7.53 11.52 -10.81
C GLY A 70 6.93 11.49 -9.42
N GLY A 71 6.16 10.44 -9.10
CA GLY A 71 5.59 10.23 -7.78
C GLY A 71 6.66 10.08 -6.70
N ALA A 72 7.70 9.31 -6.96
CA ALA A 72 8.81 9.14 -6.03
C ALA A 72 9.58 10.46 -5.80
N ALA A 73 9.84 11.23 -6.85
CA ALA A 73 10.52 12.52 -6.75
C ALA A 73 9.69 13.53 -5.93
N LEU A 74 8.38 13.56 -6.15
CA LEU A 74 7.47 14.41 -5.39
C LEU A 74 7.46 14.02 -3.92
N ALA A 75 7.42 12.74 -3.61
CA ALA A 75 7.47 12.22 -2.25
C ALA A 75 8.77 12.60 -1.53
N LYS A 76 9.91 12.48 -2.20
CA LYS A 76 11.22 12.89 -1.66
C LYS A 76 11.30 14.40 -1.39
N ARG A 77 10.70 15.20 -2.27
CA ARG A 77 10.61 16.65 -2.09
C ARG A 77 9.77 17.02 -0.88
N ASP A 78 8.62 16.35 -0.72
CA ASP A 78 7.66 16.67 0.34
C ASP A 78 8.13 16.16 1.72
N ASN A 79 8.94 15.12 1.76
CA ASN A 79 9.54 14.62 2.99
C ASN A 79 11.01 14.23 2.79
N PRO A 80 11.94 15.19 2.83
CA PRO A 80 13.37 14.93 2.65
C PRO A 80 13.96 13.97 3.68
N GLU A 81 13.40 13.90 4.89
CA GLU A 81 13.87 13.02 5.96
C GLU A 81 13.70 11.53 5.62
N LEU A 82 12.70 11.21 4.80
CA LEU A 82 12.44 9.84 4.33
C LEU A 82 12.99 9.56 2.93
N ALA A 83 13.71 10.51 2.32
CA ALA A 83 14.17 10.39 0.94
C ALA A 83 15.00 9.12 0.69
N ASN A 84 15.79 8.69 1.68
CA ASN A 84 16.61 7.47 1.60
C ASN A 84 15.80 6.16 1.69
N LYS A 85 14.52 6.24 2.02
CA LYS A 85 13.59 5.11 2.06
C LYS A 85 12.62 5.07 0.87
N ILE A 86 12.64 6.07 0.02
CA ILE A 86 11.70 6.23 -1.10
C ILE A 86 12.36 5.75 -2.38
N PHE A 87 11.71 4.78 -3.04
CA PHE A 87 12.19 4.16 -4.27
C PHE A 87 11.05 4.01 -5.29
N THR A 88 11.41 3.91 -6.56
CA THR A 88 10.48 3.45 -7.59
C THR A 88 10.43 1.92 -7.62
N PHE A 89 9.40 1.36 -8.25
CA PHE A 89 9.34 -0.08 -8.49
C PHE A 89 10.59 -0.59 -9.21
N LYS A 90 11.04 0.13 -10.22
CA LYS A 90 12.22 -0.23 -11.02
C LYS A 90 13.50 -0.22 -10.18
N GLU A 91 13.69 0.78 -9.35
CA GLU A 91 14.83 0.84 -8.43
C GLU A 91 14.82 -0.32 -7.45
N PHE A 92 13.66 -0.66 -6.91
CA PHE A 92 13.52 -1.79 -5.99
C PHE A 92 13.83 -3.13 -6.66
N ILE A 93 13.27 -3.38 -7.85
CA ILE A 93 13.50 -4.62 -8.61
C ILE A 93 14.97 -4.82 -8.92
N ASN A 94 15.72 -3.73 -9.15
CA ASN A 94 17.16 -3.77 -9.42
C ASN A 94 18.03 -3.79 -8.16
N SER A 95 17.43 -3.73 -6.96
CA SER A 95 18.17 -3.75 -5.69
C SER A 95 18.37 -5.17 -5.18
N THR A 96 19.38 -5.35 -4.34
CA THR A 96 19.64 -6.59 -3.60
C THR A 96 19.60 -6.41 -2.08
N ASP A 97 19.66 -5.17 -1.61
CA ASP A 97 19.81 -4.84 -0.20
C ASP A 97 18.49 -4.61 0.53
N LEU A 98 17.38 -4.47 -0.23
CA LEU A 98 16.07 -4.05 0.30
C LEU A 98 15.08 -5.21 0.46
N LEU A 99 15.49 -6.44 0.20
CA LEU A 99 14.61 -7.62 0.07
C LEU A 99 13.88 -7.98 1.36
N ASN A 100 14.42 -7.62 2.51
CA ASN A 100 13.87 -7.99 3.82
C ASN A 100 13.11 -6.85 4.51
N SER A 101 13.05 -5.68 3.88
CA SER A 101 12.28 -4.55 4.38
C SER A 101 10.80 -4.70 4.08
N VAL A 102 9.94 -4.29 5.00
CA VAL A 102 8.50 -4.18 4.75
C VAL A 102 8.26 -3.13 3.67
N LEU A 103 7.47 -3.47 2.66
CA LEU A 103 7.17 -2.55 1.57
C LEU A 103 5.84 -1.82 1.82
N LEU A 104 5.88 -0.49 1.83
CA LEU A 104 4.68 0.35 1.76
C LEU A 104 4.53 0.83 0.32
N VAL A 105 3.52 0.34 -0.38
CA VAL A 105 3.32 0.63 -1.81
C VAL A 105 2.19 1.63 -2.00
N CYS A 106 2.51 2.76 -2.61
CA CYS A 106 1.61 3.90 -2.76
C CYS A 106 0.73 3.77 -4.00
N SER A 107 -0.55 3.50 -3.81
CA SER A 107 -1.61 3.62 -4.81
C SER A 107 -1.28 3.04 -6.19
N PRO A 108 -0.83 1.79 -6.31
CA PRO A 108 -0.60 1.19 -7.63
C PRO A 108 -1.91 1.16 -8.42
N GLN A 109 -1.82 1.44 -9.72
CA GLN A 109 -2.94 1.51 -10.63
C GLN A 109 -3.02 0.24 -11.50
N PRO A 110 -4.12 0.00 -12.21
CA PRO A 110 -4.24 -1.18 -13.07
C PRO A 110 -3.13 -1.32 -14.11
N TYR A 111 -2.64 -0.20 -14.65
CA TYR A 111 -1.53 -0.20 -15.61
C TYR A 111 -0.16 -0.48 -15.00
N ASP A 112 -0.05 -0.48 -13.66
CA ASP A 112 1.19 -0.79 -12.93
C ASP A 112 1.32 -2.28 -12.58
N ILE A 113 0.29 -3.09 -12.80
CA ILE A 113 0.18 -4.46 -12.28
C ILE A 113 1.37 -5.34 -12.67
N GLU A 114 1.81 -5.29 -13.92
CA GLU A 114 2.90 -6.13 -14.42
C GLU A 114 4.20 -5.89 -13.63
N MET A 115 4.56 -4.61 -13.44
CA MET A 115 5.73 -4.26 -12.67
C MET A 115 5.54 -4.50 -11.18
N PHE A 116 4.32 -4.28 -10.68
CA PHE A 116 3.99 -4.56 -9.28
C PHE A 116 4.07 -6.05 -8.95
N GLU A 117 3.68 -6.94 -9.86
CA GLU A 117 3.91 -8.39 -9.70
C GLU A 117 5.40 -8.73 -9.60
N GLN A 118 6.25 -8.06 -10.38
CA GLN A 118 7.69 -8.22 -10.27
C GLN A 118 8.21 -7.77 -8.91
N VAL A 119 7.71 -6.65 -8.38
CA VAL A 119 8.03 -6.20 -7.01
C VAL A 119 7.67 -7.27 -5.99
N CYS A 120 6.45 -7.80 -6.06
CA CYS A 120 5.96 -8.82 -5.13
C CYS A 120 6.75 -10.13 -5.22
N SER A 121 7.25 -10.48 -6.39
CA SER A 121 8.08 -11.67 -6.59
C SER A 121 9.53 -11.46 -6.14
N HIS A 122 10.00 -10.23 -6.11
CA HIS A 122 11.39 -9.90 -5.76
C HIS A 122 11.62 -9.80 -4.24
N THR A 123 10.60 -9.41 -3.48
CA THR A 123 10.73 -9.23 -2.03
C THR A 123 10.65 -10.55 -1.25
N ASN A 124 11.33 -10.58 -0.11
CA ASN A 124 11.20 -11.65 0.90
C ASN A 124 10.31 -11.24 2.09
N SER A 125 9.80 -10.03 2.08
CA SER A 125 9.08 -9.43 3.20
C SER A 125 7.60 -9.18 2.87
N THR A 126 6.86 -8.72 3.87
CA THR A 126 5.45 -8.33 3.72
C THR A 126 5.31 -7.08 2.86
N VAL A 127 4.33 -7.09 1.98
CA VAL A 127 3.95 -5.95 1.14
C VAL A 127 2.62 -5.39 1.63
N ILE A 128 2.59 -4.10 1.92
CA ILE A 128 1.38 -3.38 2.31
C ILE A 128 1.03 -2.39 1.19
N MET A 129 -0.02 -2.71 0.45
CA MET A 129 -0.55 -1.85 -0.60
C MET A 129 -1.55 -0.87 -0.03
N ILE A 130 -1.35 0.43 -0.26
CA ILE A 130 -2.20 1.49 0.27
C ILE A 130 -2.94 2.16 -0.87
N ASN A 131 -4.28 2.11 -0.83
CA ASN A 131 -5.17 2.68 -1.84
C ASN A 131 -4.86 2.24 -3.28
N GLY A 132 -4.46 1.00 -3.46
CA GLY A 132 -4.25 0.43 -4.78
C GLY A 132 -5.55 0.16 -5.53
N LYS A 133 -5.48 0.22 -6.85
CA LYS A 133 -6.54 -0.17 -7.77
C LYS A 133 -6.00 -1.24 -8.70
N LEU A 134 -6.30 -2.49 -8.42
CA LEU A 134 -5.79 -3.62 -9.20
C LEU A 134 -6.75 -4.05 -10.32
N GLU A 135 -7.99 -3.60 -10.28
CA GLU A 135 -9.01 -3.94 -11.26
C GLU A 135 -9.49 -2.69 -11.99
N ASP A 136 -9.46 -2.75 -13.31
CA ASP A 136 -10.13 -1.78 -14.17
C ASP A 136 -11.11 -2.53 -15.06
N PRO A 137 -12.43 -2.42 -14.83
CA PRO A 137 -13.42 -3.10 -15.64
C PRO A 137 -13.51 -2.57 -17.08
N ILE A 138 -12.90 -1.41 -17.37
CA ILE A 138 -13.01 -0.71 -18.66
C ILE A 138 -11.90 -1.11 -19.64
N VAL A 139 -10.76 -1.59 -19.14
CA VAL A 139 -9.65 -2.00 -20.01
C VAL A 139 -9.95 -3.38 -20.58
N GLY A 140 -10.29 -3.43 -21.87
CA GLY A 140 -10.54 -4.65 -22.63
C GLY A 140 -9.29 -5.48 -22.83
N ILE A 141 -8.89 -6.21 -21.80
CA ILE A 141 -7.82 -7.19 -21.86
C ILE A 141 -8.45 -8.55 -22.18
N GLY A 142 -7.80 -9.32 -23.06
CA GLY A 142 -8.23 -10.66 -23.39
C GLY A 142 -8.40 -11.56 -22.16
N SER A 143 -9.14 -12.65 -22.28
CA SER A 143 -9.50 -13.56 -21.18
C SER A 143 -8.31 -14.02 -20.32
N VAL A 144 -7.15 -14.26 -20.95
CA VAL A 144 -5.92 -14.67 -20.23
C VAL A 144 -5.40 -13.55 -19.31
N GLY A 145 -5.39 -12.32 -19.80
CA GLY A 145 -4.98 -11.17 -19.00
C GLY A 145 -5.91 -10.90 -17.82
N ARG A 146 -7.23 -11.13 -17.97
CA ARG A 146 -8.20 -11.02 -16.88
C ARG A 146 -7.97 -12.05 -15.80
N GLU A 147 -7.68 -13.30 -16.17
CA GLU A 147 -7.40 -14.35 -15.19
C GLU A 147 -6.12 -14.08 -14.39
N MET A 148 -5.05 -13.63 -15.05
CA MET A 148 -3.81 -13.27 -14.38
C MET A 148 -4.02 -12.13 -13.37
N ARG A 149 -4.75 -11.09 -13.75
CA ARG A 149 -5.08 -9.98 -12.85
C ARG A 149 -5.96 -10.41 -11.68
N LYS A 150 -6.93 -11.27 -11.94
CA LYS A 150 -7.80 -11.84 -10.90
C LYS A 150 -6.99 -12.64 -9.88
N ARG A 151 -6.07 -13.49 -10.32
CA ARG A 151 -5.18 -14.25 -9.43
C ARG A 151 -4.30 -13.33 -8.60
N PHE A 152 -3.78 -12.27 -9.19
CA PHE A 152 -2.98 -11.30 -8.47
C PHE A 152 -3.83 -10.54 -7.43
N ALA A 153 -5.03 -10.12 -7.80
CA ALA A 153 -5.95 -9.46 -6.86
C ALA A 153 -6.37 -10.35 -5.69
N GLU A 154 -6.54 -11.64 -5.93
CA GLU A 154 -6.92 -12.63 -4.91
C GLU A 154 -5.83 -12.91 -3.86
N LYS A 155 -4.58 -12.59 -4.13
CA LYS A 155 -3.48 -12.77 -3.18
C LYS A 155 -3.51 -11.78 -2.01
N TRP A 156 -4.27 -10.70 -2.15
CA TRP A 156 -4.28 -9.61 -1.19
C TRP A 156 -5.31 -9.83 -0.11
N GLU A 157 -4.84 -9.84 1.14
CA GLU A 157 -5.70 -9.83 2.32
C GLU A 157 -6.03 -8.38 2.68
N VAL A 158 -7.31 -8.08 2.85
CA VAL A 158 -7.75 -6.74 3.27
C VAL A 158 -7.50 -6.61 4.77
N LEU A 159 -6.52 -5.80 5.13
CA LEU A 159 -6.19 -5.50 6.51
C LEU A 159 -7.11 -4.41 7.08
N TYR A 160 -7.41 -3.40 6.27
CA TYR A 160 -8.29 -2.30 6.65
C TYR A 160 -9.00 -1.72 5.43
N PHE A 161 -10.27 -1.46 5.59
CA PHE A 161 -11.08 -0.80 4.56
C PHE A 161 -12.07 0.16 5.20
N VAL A 162 -12.08 1.41 4.75
CA VAL A 162 -13.11 2.38 5.10
C VAL A 162 -13.46 3.24 3.89
N GLN A 163 -14.74 3.40 3.67
CA GLN A 163 -15.30 4.27 2.64
C GLN A 163 -16.51 4.99 3.23
N PRO A 164 -16.48 6.33 3.30
CA PRO A 164 -17.65 7.08 3.71
C PRO A 164 -18.82 6.83 2.76
N LEU A 165 -19.99 6.59 3.33
CA LEU A 165 -21.23 6.52 2.57
C LEU A 165 -21.77 7.95 2.44
N PHE A 166 -21.86 8.44 1.21
CA PHE A 166 -22.61 9.66 0.94
C PHE A 166 -24.10 9.35 1.01
N MET A 167 -24.77 9.81 2.06
CA MET A 167 -26.21 9.87 2.06
C MET A 167 -26.61 11.02 1.14
N VAL A 168 -27.13 10.68 -0.03
CA VAL A 168 -27.86 11.67 -0.83
C VAL A 168 -29.13 11.99 -0.06
N ALA A 169 -29.19 13.18 0.53
CA ALA A 169 -30.42 13.68 1.11
C ALA A 169 -31.46 13.84 -0.03
N LEU A 170 -32.49 13.02 0.01
CA LEU A 170 -33.64 13.16 -0.87
C LEU A 170 -34.45 14.40 -0.47
#